data_9b7bd070a8d479de4ef75fa0292062a5
#
_entry.id   9b7bd070a8d479de4ef75fa0292062a5
#
_cell.length_a   1.000
_cell.length_b   1.000
_cell.length_c   1.000
_cell.angle_alpha   90.00
_cell.angle_beta   90.00
_cell.angle_gamma   90.00
#
_symmetry.space_group_name_H-M   'P 1'
#
loop_
_entity.id
_entity.type
_entity.pdbx_description
1 polymer ?
#
loop_
_entity_poly.entity_id
_entity_poly.type
_entity_poly.pdbx_seq_one_letter_code
_entity_poly.pdbx_strand_id
1 'polypeptide(L)'
;MMKRHGRAAADQSYGGVFVYNRPEQVLEQYDLEVRAVSKGRESYICDTTQGQLLLKEYKGSAERAEFLSAILGHLGGQGLLTEQVVRTKEDAPIAVAEDETKYMVLTAVSGSECDTRNRADMIAGAEKLAMLHNAAGTYSETVPEFVCNDPNELQELYEKHNRELVKVRNYIRSKKKKNDFEVLFYGQYERFMEKARQVAQELSAIGQGGQSAGFCHGDYNQHNILFSKNGIGIVHFECFSYQIQVSDLANYMRKMLEKNNWNIDLG
;
A
#
# COMPACT_ATOMS: atom_id res chain seq x y z
N MET A 1 -58.89 11.49 7.41
CA MET A 1 -59.08 10.10 6.91
C MET A 1 -58.62 10.08 5.45
N MET A 2 -57.35 9.90 5.20
CA MET A 2 -56.78 9.89 3.84
C MET A 2 -55.97 8.59 3.64
N LYS A 3 -56.46 7.75 2.74
CA LYS A 3 -55.85 6.46 2.37
C LYS A 3 -54.62 6.70 1.52
N ARG A 4 -53.47 6.16 1.94
CA ARG A 4 -52.27 6.05 1.13
C ARG A 4 -52.36 4.83 0.23
N HIS A 5 -52.32 5.04 -1.08
CA HIS A 5 -52.16 4.00 -2.08
C HIS A 5 -50.67 3.72 -2.26
N GLY A 6 -50.22 2.54 -1.85
CA GLY A 6 -48.92 2.00 -2.20
C GLY A 6 -48.93 1.52 -3.63
N ARG A 7 -47.99 2.01 -4.45
CA ARG A 7 -47.64 1.41 -5.73
C ARG A 7 -46.63 0.30 -5.51
N ALA A 8 -47.01 -0.92 -5.81
CA ALA A 8 -46.11 -2.04 -5.96
C ALA A 8 -45.23 -1.81 -7.19
N ALA A 9 -43.92 -1.80 -7.04
CA ALA A 9 -42.97 -1.90 -8.11
C ALA A 9 -42.85 -3.38 -8.52
N ALA A 10 -43.01 -3.67 -9.79
CA ALA A 10 -42.89 -4.99 -10.38
C ALA A 10 -41.44 -5.48 -10.27
N ASP A 11 -41.29 -6.61 -9.62
CA ASP A 11 -40.07 -7.37 -9.51
C ASP A 11 -39.81 -8.08 -10.86
N GLN A 12 -38.83 -7.60 -11.63
CA GLN A 12 -38.30 -8.36 -12.75
C GLN A 12 -37.15 -9.22 -12.23
N SER A 13 -37.49 -10.45 -11.89
CA SER A 13 -36.52 -11.51 -11.57
C SER A 13 -35.71 -11.87 -12.82
N TYR A 14 -34.54 -11.26 -12.97
CA TYR A 14 -33.44 -11.86 -13.72
C TYR A 14 -32.84 -12.94 -12.85
N GLY A 15 -32.97 -14.20 -13.27
CA GLY A 15 -32.37 -15.38 -12.64
C GLY A 15 -30.84 -15.37 -12.81
N GLY A 16 -30.15 -14.47 -12.14
CA GLY A 16 -28.73 -14.56 -11.88
C GLY A 16 -28.54 -15.35 -10.59
N VAL A 17 -27.90 -16.51 -10.68
CA VAL A 17 -27.38 -17.20 -9.51
C VAL A 17 -26.38 -16.23 -8.86
N PHE A 18 -26.79 -15.56 -7.79
CA PHE A 18 -25.84 -14.86 -6.92
C PHE A 18 -25.00 -15.93 -6.25
N VAL A 19 -23.85 -16.26 -6.84
CA VAL A 19 -22.81 -16.99 -6.14
C VAL A 19 -22.37 -16.04 -5.01
N TYR A 20 -22.83 -16.30 -3.80
CA TYR A 20 -22.29 -15.67 -2.61
C TYR A 20 -20.86 -16.16 -2.49
N ASN A 21 -19.94 -15.34 -2.98
CA ASN A 21 -18.52 -15.59 -2.82
C ASN A 21 -18.24 -15.66 -1.31
N ARG A 22 -17.98 -16.84 -0.80
CA ARG A 22 -17.59 -17.07 0.60
C ARG A 22 -16.08 -17.23 0.64
N PRO A 23 -15.33 -16.14 0.79
CA PRO A 23 -13.87 -16.20 0.76
C PRO A 23 -13.33 -17.11 1.85
N GLU A 24 -14.09 -17.37 2.92
CA GLU A 24 -13.73 -18.33 3.96
C GLU A 24 -13.62 -19.78 3.48
N GLN A 25 -14.28 -20.16 2.36
CA GLN A 25 -14.13 -21.50 1.78
C GLN A 25 -12.72 -21.75 1.24
N VAL A 26 -12.01 -20.69 0.87
CA VAL A 26 -10.60 -20.76 0.46
C VAL A 26 -9.70 -21.27 1.58
N LEU A 27 -10.10 -21.06 2.85
CA LEU A 27 -9.34 -21.51 4.03
C LEU A 27 -9.26 -23.04 4.14
N GLU A 28 -10.13 -23.79 3.46
CA GLU A 28 -10.07 -25.24 3.37
C GLU A 28 -8.80 -25.75 2.65
N GLN A 29 -8.19 -24.89 1.82
CA GLN A 29 -6.92 -25.18 1.13
C GLN A 29 -5.69 -25.07 2.06
N TYR A 30 -5.87 -24.61 3.29
CA TYR A 30 -4.82 -24.47 4.29
C TYR A 30 -4.95 -25.54 5.40
N ASP A 31 -3.83 -25.86 6.02
CA ASP A 31 -3.83 -26.73 7.23
C ASP A 31 -4.07 -25.86 8.49
N LEU A 32 -5.30 -25.35 8.60
CA LEU A 32 -5.72 -24.42 9.64
C LEU A 32 -7.02 -24.89 10.28
N GLU A 33 -7.06 -24.83 11.60
CA GLU A 33 -8.30 -24.97 12.37
C GLU A 33 -8.87 -23.57 12.63
N VAL A 34 -9.85 -23.17 11.82
CA VAL A 34 -10.50 -21.86 11.87
C VAL A 34 -11.68 -21.90 12.85
N ARG A 35 -11.69 -21.00 13.83
CA ARG A 35 -12.75 -20.88 14.86
C ARG A 35 -13.80 -19.86 14.47
N ALA A 36 -13.37 -18.75 13.89
CA ALA A 36 -14.24 -17.66 13.45
C ALA A 36 -13.59 -16.86 12.32
N VAL A 37 -14.44 -16.30 11.44
CA VAL A 37 -14.04 -15.37 10.41
C VAL A 37 -14.88 -14.10 10.53
N SER A 38 -14.26 -12.95 10.54
CA SER A 38 -14.93 -11.65 10.60
C SER A 38 -14.37 -10.71 9.52
N LYS A 39 -15.23 -9.83 9.01
CA LYS A 39 -14.81 -8.87 7.98
C LYS A 39 -14.09 -7.70 8.63
N GLY A 40 -12.82 -7.50 8.27
CA GLY A 40 -12.03 -6.32 8.56
C GLY A 40 -12.20 -5.24 7.49
N ARG A 41 -11.35 -4.21 7.53
CA ARG A 41 -11.41 -3.08 6.59
C ARG A 41 -11.02 -3.49 5.17
N GLU A 42 -9.92 -4.22 5.01
CA GLU A 42 -9.32 -4.62 3.72
C GLU A 42 -9.01 -6.12 3.65
N SER A 43 -9.41 -6.87 4.68
CA SER A 43 -9.16 -8.29 4.82
C SER A 43 -10.26 -8.96 5.63
N TYR A 44 -10.28 -10.29 5.62
CA TYR A 44 -11.01 -11.07 6.60
C TYR A 44 -10.05 -11.45 7.72
N ILE A 45 -10.50 -11.29 8.96
CA ILE A 45 -9.76 -11.66 10.17
C ILE A 45 -10.20 -13.07 10.53
N CYS A 46 -9.23 -13.98 10.55
CA CYS A 46 -9.46 -15.40 10.83
C CYS A 46 -8.87 -15.77 12.19
N ASP A 47 -9.71 -16.08 13.17
CA ASP A 47 -9.26 -16.60 14.46
C ASP A 47 -9.02 -18.10 14.33
N THR A 48 -7.79 -18.54 14.58
CA THR A 48 -7.38 -19.94 14.44
C THR A 48 -6.74 -20.48 15.72
N THR A 49 -6.47 -21.76 15.78
CA THR A 49 -5.69 -22.37 16.87
C THR A 49 -4.22 -21.95 16.86
N GLN A 50 -3.71 -21.48 15.72
CA GLN A 50 -2.33 -21.00 15.56
C GLN A 50 -2.20 -19.48 15.80
N GLY A 51 -3.29 -18.79 16.12
CA GLY A 51 -3.36 -17.34 16.30
C GLY A 51 -4.26 -16.67 15.28
N GLN A 52 -4.19 -15.34 15.24
CA GLN A 52 -4.97 -14.55 14.30
C GLN A 52 -4.25 -14.45 12.96
N LEU A 53 -4.97 -14.70 11.88
CA LEU A 53 -4.51 -14.62 10.51
C LEU A 53 -5.39 -13.64 9.73
N LEU A 54 -4.85 -13.13 8.61
CA LEU A 54 -5.53 -12.22 7.70
C LEU A 54 -5.68 -12.90 6.34
N LEU A 55 -6.92 -13.07 5.88
CA LEU A 55 -7.22 -13.51 4.51
C LEU A 55 -7.46 -12.27 3.65
N LYS A 56 -6.61 -12.05 2.66
CA LYS A 56 -6.67 -10.90 1.74
C LYS A 56 -6.85 -11.37 0.30
N GLU A 57 -7.68 -10.64 -0.47
CA GLU A 57 -7.69 -10.78 -1.93
C GLU A 57 -6.32 -10.38 -2.49
N TYR A 58 -5.77 -11.19 -3.40
CA TYR A 58 -4.47 -10.98 -4.00
C TYR A 58 -4.58 -10.78 -5.50
N LYS A 59 -4.07 -9.65 -6.01
CA LYS A 59 -4.20 -9.25 -7.43
C LYS A 59 -2.93 -9.48 -8.26
N GLY A 60 -1.86 -9.96 -7.62
CA GLY A 60 -0.59 -10.23 -8.29
C GLY A 60 -0.53 -11.58 -8.99
N SER A 61 0.61 -11.84 -9.61
CA SER A 61 0.93 -13.17 -10.16
C SER A 61 1.39 -14.14 -9.06
N ALA A 62 1.39 -15.44 -9.36
CA ALA A 62 1.88 -16.47 -8.44
C ALA A 62 3.38 -16.28 -8.16
N GLU A 63 4.16 -15.94 -9.18
CA GLU A 63 5.61 -15.70 -9.08
C GLU A 63 5.89 -14.51 -8.14
N ARG A 64 5.07 -13.43 -8.22
CA ARG A 64 5.18 -12.30 -7.32
C ARG A 64 4.81 -12.68 -5.88
N ALA A 65 3.83 -13.56 -5.69
CA ALA A 65 3.45 -14.07 -4.37
C ALA A 65 4.56 -14.95 -3.76
N GLU A 66 5.20 -15.79 -4.56
CA GLU A 66 6.37 -16.59 -4.15
C GLU A 66 7.51 -15.68 -3.68
N PHE A 67 7.85 -14.68 -4.50
CA PHE A 67 8.89 -13.74 -4.16
C PHE A 67 8.55 -12.97 -2.87
N LEU A 68 7.29 -12.52 -2.71
CA LEU A 68 6.84 -11.85 -1.49
C LEU A 68 6.97 -12.77 -0.26
N SER A 69 6.59 -14.04 -0.40
CA SER A 69 6.77 -15.04 0.67
C SER A 69 8.24 -15.20 1.07
N ALA A 70 9.14 -15.30 0.09
CA ALA A 70 10.56 -15.46 0.31
C ALA A 70 11.18 -14.22 1.02
N ILE A 71 10.86 -13.02 0.54
CA ILE A 71 11.42 -11.80 1.14
C ILE A 71 10.86 -11.53 2.54
N LEU A 72 9.58 -11.79 2.80
CA LEU A 72 9.00 -11.65 4.14
C LEU A 72 9.64 -12.67 5.12
N GLY A 73 9.86 -13.91 4.67
CA GLY A 73 10.60 -14.91 5.45
C GLY A 73 12.03 -14.47 5.75
N HIS A 74 12.73 -13.90 4.76
CA HIS A 74 14.08 -13.35 4.95
C HIS A 74 14.07 -12.21 5.99
N LEU A 75 13.17 -11.23 5.86
CA LEU A 75 13.04 -10.11 6.79
C LEU A 75 12.76 -10.57 8.22
N GLY A 76 11.87 -11.56 8.37
CA GLY A 76 11.61 -12.21 9.66
C GLY A 76 12.85 -12.89 10.23
N GLY A 77 13.62 -13.59 9.40
CA GLY A 77 14.91 -14.19 9.75
C GLY A 77 15.97 -13.17 10.18
N GLN A 78 15.89 -11.94 9.68
CA GLN A 78 16.73 -10.81 10.11
C GLN A 78 16.22 -10.10 11.39
N GLY A 79 15.16 -10.64 12.02
CA GLY A 79 14.61 -10.11 13.27
C GLY A 79 13.62 -8.95 13.09
N LEU A 80 13.15 -8.69 11.89
CA LEU A 80 12.07 -7.72 11.66
C LEU A 80 10.72 -8.35 11.96
N LEU A 81 9.88 -7.66 12.71
CA LEU A 81 8.51 -8.05 12.93
C LEU A 81 7.67 -7.66 11.71
N THR A 82 7.34 -8.65 10.87
CA THR A 82 6.53 -8.48 9.66
C THR A 82 5.43 -9.52 9.59
N GLU A 83 4.39 -9.25 8.82
CA GLU A 83 3.46 -10.30 8.39
C GLU A 83 4.22 -11.40 7.62
N GLN A 84 3.76 -12.65 7.74
CA GLN A 84 4.36 -13.80 7.05
C GLN A 84 3.29 -14.48 6.22
N VAL A 85 3.65 -14.96 5.03
CA VAL A 85 2.73 -15.72 4.17
C VAL A 85 2.53 -17.11 4.75
N VAL A 86 1.28 -17.50 4.97
CA VAL A 86 0.90 -18.87 5.33
C VAL A 86 0.68 -19.64 4.04
N ARG A 87 1.36 -20.75 3.89
CA ARG A 87 1.28 -21.57 2.66
C ARG A 87 0.10 -22.54 2.70
N THR A 88 -0.45 -22.84 1.53
CA THR A 88 -1.51 -23.86 1.40
C THR A 88 -0.97 -25.27 1.67
N LYS A 89 -1.87 -26.26 1.74
CA LYS A 89 -1.52 -27.70 1.85
C LYS A 89 -0.64 -28.19 0.68
N GLU A 90 -0.72 -27.53 -0.47
CA GLU A 90 0.08 -27.80 -1.67
C GLU A 90 1.36 -26.97 -1.74
N ASP A 91 1.70 -26.32 -0.63
CA ASP A 91 2.88 -25.43 -0.52
C ASP A 91 2.84 -24.21 -1.45
N ALA A 92 1.65 -23.72 -1.83
CA ALA A 92 1.48 -22.50 -2.60
C ALA A 92 1.30 -21.27 -1.70
N PRO A 93 1.78 -20.08 -2.08
CA PRO A 93 1.62 -18.85 -1.29
C PRO A 93 0.23 -18.22 -1.43
N ILE A 94 -0.54 -18.64 -2.42
CA ILE A 94 -1.89 -18.18 -2.71
C ILE A 94 -2.86 -19.35 -2.85
N ALA A 95 -4.10 -19.13 -2.47
CA ALA A 95 -5.21 -20.02 -2.75
C ALA A 95 -6.12 -19.40 -3.81
N VAL A 96 -6.79 -20.23 -4.60
CA VAL A 96 -7.69 -19.78 -5.67
C VAL A 96 -9.10 -20.26 -5.35
N ALA A 97 -10.06 -19.34 -5.35
CA ALA A 97 -11.47 -19.65 -5.17
C ALA A 97 -12.09 -20.20 -6.47
N GLU A 98 -13.30 -20.74 -6.39
CA GLU A 98 -14.02 -21.30 -7.53
C GLU A 98 -14.30 -20.27 -8.66
N ASP A 99 -14.38 -18.99 -8.32
CA ASP A 99 -14.55 -17.87 -9.24
C ASP A 99 -13.22 -17.28 -9.77
N GLU A 100 -12.13 -18.02 -9.59
CA GLU A 100 -10.75 -17.64 -9.98
C GLU A 100 -10.15 -16.47 -9.15
N THR A 101 -10.87 -15.97 -8.14
CA THR A 101 -10.33 -14.95 -7.22
C THR A 101 -9.20 -15.57 -6.40
N LYS A 102 -8.06 -14.89 -6.38
CA LYS A 102 -6.89 -15.31 -5.62
C LYS A 102 -6.90 -14.70 -4.23
N TYR A 103 -6.49 -15.48 -3.27
CA TYR A 103 -6.36 -15.06 -1.87
C TYR A 103 -5.00 -15.42 -1.31
N MET A 104 -4.51 -14.61 -0.40
CA MET A 104 -3.31 -14.86 0.40
C MET A 104 -3.68 -14.83 1.88
N VAL A 105 -3.16 -15.79 2.64
CA VAL A 105 -3.27 -15.79 4.10
C VAL A 105 -1.96 -15.28 4.68
N LEU A 106 -2.05 -14.30 5.58
CA LEU A 106 -0.92 -13.68 6.26
C LEU A 106 -1.07 -13.79 7.77
N THR A 107 0.04 -13.89 8.49
CA THR A 107 0.03 -13.78 9.94
C THR A 107 -0.33 -12.34 10.35
N ALA A 108 -1.19 -12.19 11.35
CA ALA A 108 -1.54 -10.87 11.86
C ALA A 108 -0.42 -10.34 12.78
N VAL A 109 0.01 -9.12 12.52
CA VAL A 109 0.88 -8.36 13.42
C VAL A 109 0.01 -7.47 14.29
N SER A 110 0.06 -7.68 15.60
CA SER A 110 -0.74 -6.90 16.55
C SER A 110 0.00 -5.63 16.97
N GLY A 111 -0.72 -4.52 17.08
CA GLY A 111 -0.17 -3.26 17.53
C GLY A 111 -1.10 -2.08 17.26
N SER A 112 -0.72 -0.90 17.73
CA SER A 112 -1.37 0.37 17.38
C SER A 112 -0.60 1.01 16.25
N GLU A 113 -1.30 1.64 15.32
CA GLU A 113 -0.67 2.43 14.26
C GLU A 113 0.26 3.52 14.85
N CYS A 114 1.28 3.90 14.09
CA CYS A 114 2.20 4.97 14.46
C CYS A 114 1.42 6.27 14.76
N ASP A 115 1.58 6.81 15.96
CA ASP A 115 0.97 8.09 16.31
C ASP A 115 1.77 9.25 15.69
N THR A 116 1.19 9.83 14.65
CA THR A 116 1.80 10.95 13.93
C THR A 116 1.94 12.24 14.76
N ARG A 117 1.37 12.29 15.97
CA ARG A 117 1.52 13.40 16.93
C ARG A 117 2.62 13.11 17.96
N ASN A 118 3.05 11.89 18.07
CA ASN A 118 4.13 11.47 18.95
C ASN A 118 5.47 11.52 18.20
N ARG A 119 6.31 12.48 18.55
CA ARG A 119 7.64 12.64 17.92
C ARG A 119 8.51 11.38 18.07
N ALA A 120 8.43 10.69 19.21
CA ALA A 120 9.20 9.46 19.43
C ALA A 120 8.77 8.35 18.47
N ASP A 121 7.47 8.19 18.22
CA ASP A 121 6.94 7.21 17.27
C ASP A 121 7.39 7.54 15.83
N MET A 122 7.38 8.84 15.46
CA MET A 122 7.81 9.26 14.13
C MET A 122 9.30 8.96 13.89
N ILE A 123 10.16 9.23 14.88
CA ILE A 123 11.59 8.93 14.81
C ILE A 123 11.80 7.42 14.73
N ALA A 124 11.17 6.66 15.62
CA ALA A 124 11.26 5.20 15.64
C ALA A 124 10.76 4.55 14.34
N GLY A 125 9.72 5.15 13.71
CA GLY A 125 9.26 4.74 12.38
C GLY A 125 10.31 4.95 11.30
N ALA A 126 11.03 6.09 11.30
CA ALA A 126 12.12 6.35 10.36
C ALA A 126 13.31 5.40 10.58
N GLU A 127 13.69 5.15 11.85
CA GLU A 127 14.72 4.17 12.20
C GLU A 127 14.33 2.76 11.73
N LYS A 128 13.06 2.38 11.90
CA LYS A 128 12.56 1.08 11.45
C LYS A 128 12.60 0.95 9.92
N LEU A 129 12.38 2.03 9.16
CA LEU A 129 12.55 2.03 7.72
C LEU A 129 14.01 1.76 7.32
N ALA A 130 14.96 2.40 7.98
CA ALA A 130 16.39 2.15 7.73
C ALA A 130 16.75 0.69 8.03
N MET A 131 16.19 0.11 9.11
CA MET A 131 16.38 -1.31 9.44
C MET A 131 15.79 -2.21 8.34
N LEU A 132 14.61 -1.88 7.82
CA LEU A 132 13.99 -2.60 6.71
C LEU A 132 14.88 -2.60 5.47
N HIS A 133 15.35 -1.43 5.05
CA HIS A 133 16.22 -1.30 3.87
C HIS A 133 17.52 -2.07 4.03
N ASN A 134 18.15 -1.99 5.22
CA ASN A 134 19.38 -2.73 5.51
C ASN A 134 19.15 -4.25 5.49
N ALA A 135 18.09 -4.72 6.14
CA ALA A 135 17.76 -6.15 6.18
C ALA A 135 17.43 -6.68 4.78
N ALA A 136 16.59 -5.97 4.02
CA ALA A 136 16.26 -6.35 2.66
C ALA A 136 17.48 -6.34 1.72
N GLY A 137 18.43 -5.43 1.93
CA GLY A 137 19.69 -5.37 1.18
C GLY A 137 20.61 -6.57 1.39
N THR A 138 20.38 -7.39 2.43
CA THR A 138 21.11 -8.65 2.64
C THR A 138 20.49 -9.86 1.92
N TYR A 139 19.38 -9.68 1.23
CA TYR A 139 18.77 -10.73 0.42
C TYR A 139 19.67 -11.05 -0.78
N SER A 140 20.17 -12.27 -0.83
CA SER A 140 21.25 -12.66 -1.74
C SER A 140 20.77 -13.29 -3.04
N GLU A 141 19.47 -13.56 -3.19
CA GLU A 141 18.93 -14.12 -4.42
C GLU A 141 18.78 -13.06 -5.51
N THR A 142 18.73 -13.53 -6.76
CA THR A 142 18.50 -12.62 -7.89
C THR A 142 17.16 -11.93 -7.77
N VAL A 143 17.18 -10.60 -7.89
CA VAL A 143 15.94 -9.79 -7.88
C VAL A 143 15.21 -10.01 -9.20
N PRO A 144 13.98 -10.54 -9.19
CA PRO A 144 13.23 -10.75 -10.42
C PRO A 144 12.87 -9.43 -11.11
N GLU A 145 12.87 -9.41 -12.43
CA GLU A 145 12.56 -8.23 -13.23
C GLU A 145 11.17 -7.65 -12.90
N PHE A 146 10.18 -8.51 -12.60
CA PHE A 146 8.80 -8.09 -12.30
C PHE A 146 8.64 -7.33 -10.96
N VAL A 147 9.67 -7.29 -10.11
CA VAL A 147 9.70 -6.44 -8.90
C VAL A 147 10.52 -5.17 -9.10
N CYS A 148 11.29 -5.08 -10.18
CA CYS A 148 12.08 -3.90 -10.50
C CYS A 148 11.18 -2.83 -11.12
N ASN A 149 11.18 -1.64 -10.54
CA ASN A 149 10.57 -0.49 -11.19
C ASN A 149 11.59 0.08 -12.19
N ASP A 150 11.10 0.48 -13.36
CA ASP A 150 11.93 1.19 -14.32
C ASP A 150 12.47 2.47 -13.66
N PRO A 151 13.79 2.70 -13.67
CA PRO A 151 14.38 3.94 -13.14
C PRO A 151 13.78 5.22 -13.75
N ASN A 152 13.27 5.11 -14.97
CA ASN A 152 12.63 6.25 -15.66
C ASN A 152 11.15 6.43 -15.26
N GLU A 153 10.51 5.42 -14.65
CA GLU A 153 9.08 5.47 -14.31
C GLU A 153 8.76 6.67 -13.41
N LEU A 154 9.60 6.94 -12.43
CA LEU A 154 9.41 8.09 -11.53
C LEU A 154 9.49 9.41 -12.30
N GLN A 155 10.46 9.58 -13.20
CA GLN A 155 10.57 10.76 -14.06
C GLN A 155 9.35 10.92 -14.96
N GLU A 156 8.92 9.86 -15.63
CA GLU A 156 7.75 9.87 -16.50
C GLU A 156 6.48 10.23 -15.74
N LEU A 157 6.34 9.73 -14.50
CA LEU A 157 5.23 10.05 -13.61
C LEU A 157 5.21 11.56 -13.27
N TYR A 158 6.34 12.14 -12.91
CA TYR A 158 6.44 13.58 -12.65
C TYR A 158 6.12 14.41 -13.89
N GLU A 159 6.64 14.03 -15.04
CA GLU A 159 6.33 14.71 -16.30
C GLU A 159 4.84 14.60 -16.66
N LYS A 160 4.23 13.44 -16.43
CA LYS A 160 2.79 13.25 -16.61
C LYS A 160 2.00 14.19 -15.70
N HIS A 161 2.34 14.26 -14.42
CA HIS A 161 1.67 15.16 -13.47
C HIS A 161 1.90 16.62 -13.81
N ASN A 162 3.07 17.00 -14.31
CA ASN A 162 3.32 18.35 -14.80
C ASN A 162 2.40 18.69 -15.97
N ARG A 163 2.18 17.76 -16.91
CA ARG A 163 1.20 17.94 -18.02
C ARG A 163 -0.24 18.05 -17.50
N GLU A 164 -0.60 17.29 -16.46
CA GLU A 164 -1.92 17.38 -15.83
C GLU A 164 -2.13 18.73 -15.14
N LEU A 165 -1.14 19.24 -14.41
CA LEU A 165 -1.19 20.57 -13.79
C LEU A 165 -1.40 21.69 -14.82
N VAL A 166 -0.79 21.59 -16.01
CA VAL A 166 -1.04 22.52 -17.12
C VAL A 166 -2.50 22.46 -17.55
N LYS A 167 -3.08 21.27 -17.69
CA LYS A 167 -4.51 21.09 -18.07
C LYS A 167 -5.43 21.71 -17.00
N VAL A 168 -5.15 21.46 -15.72
CA VAL A 168 -5.93 22.02 -14.60
C VAL A 168 -5.85 23.56 -14.62
N ARG A 169 -4.67 24.11 -14.77
CA ARG A 169 -4.48 25.58 -14.88
C ARG A 169 -5.30 26.17 -16.05
N ASN A 170 -5.25 25.55 -17.23
CA ASN A 170 -5.99 26.01 -18.39
C ASN A 170 -7.51 25.90 -18.18
N TYR A 171 -7.99 24.83 -17.55
CA TYR A 171 -9.39 24.69 -17.16
C TYR A 171 -9.82 25.80 -16.21
N ILE A 172 -9.08 26.05 -15.12
CA ILE A 172 -9.39 27.11 -14.16
C ILE A 172 -9.37 28.48 -14.84
N ARG A 173 -8.39 28.72 -15.74
CA ARG A 173 -8.30 29.97 -16.50
C ARG A 173 -9.55 30.24 -17.34
N SER A 174 -10.15 29.22 -17.95
CA SER A 174 -11.32 29.36 -18.81
C SER A 174 -12.63 29.63 -18.04
N LYS A 175 -12.66 29.38 -16.71
CA LYS A 175 -13.87 29.60 -15.89
C LYS A 175 -14.17 31.08 -15.71
N LYS A 176 -15.45 31.45 -15.92
CA LYS A 176 -15.93 32.83 -15.67
C LYS A 176 -15.96 33.17 -14.18
N LYS A 177 -16.33 32.21 -13.35
CA LYS A 177 -16.30 32.33 -11.87
C LYS A 177 -15.39 31.27 -11.29
N LYS A 178 -14.53 31.67 -10.37
CA LYS A 178 -13.57 30.82 -9.66
C LYS A 178 -13.95 30.82 -8.18
N ASN A 179 -13.83 29.66 -7.52
CA ASN A 179 -13.89 29.59 -6.07
C ASN A 179 -12.54 29.98 -5.44
N ASP A 180 -12.49 30.08 -4.12
CA ASP A 180 -11.31 30.55 -3.39
C ASP A 180 -10.09 29.64 -3.61
N PHE A 181 -10.30 28.32 -3.66
CA PHE A 181 -9.25 27.37 -3.96
C PHE A 181 -8.68 27.57 -5.37
N GLU A 182 -9.53 27.76 -6.36
CA GLU A 182 -9.12 28.00 -7.75
C GLU A 182 -8.35 29.33 -7.92
N VAL A 183 -8.73 30.35 -7.17
CA VAL A 183 -8.00 31.62 -7.12
C VAL A 183 -6.62 31.42 -6.50
N LEU A 184 -6.55 30.75 -5.37
CA LEU A 184 -5.29 30.43 -4.69
C LEU A 184 -4.38 29.57 -5.59
N PHE A 185 -4.90 28.49 -6.15
CA PHE A 185 -4.17 27.60 -7.07
C PHE A 185 -3.59 28.39 -8.24
N TYR A 186 -4.41 29.20 -8.90
CA TYR A 186 -3.98 29.97 -10.05
C TYR A 186 -2.90 31.02 -9.70
N GLY A 187 -3.02 31.66 -8.53
CA GLY A 187 -2.03 32.63 -8.05
C GLY A 187 -0.68 32.01 -7.69
N GLN A 188 -0.68 30.73 -7.25
CA GLN A 188 0.56 30.04 -6.88
C GLN A 188 1.13 29.14 -8.00
N TYR A 189 0.38 28.97 -9.09
CA TYR A 189 0.69 27.99 -10.14
C TYR A 189 2.10 28.10 -10.69
N GLU A 190 2.53 29.30 -11.12
CA GLU A 190 3.84 29.47 -11.78
C GLU A 190 4.99 29.11 -10.82
N ARG A 191 4.88 29.50 -9.54
CA ARG A 191 5.88 29.19 -8.51
C ARG A 191 6.03 27.67 -8.29
N PHE A 192 4.91 26.97 -8.19
CA PHE A 192 4.96 25.52 -7.97
C PHE A 192 5.33 24.77 -9.25
N MET A 193 4.87 25.23 -10.40
CA MET A 193 5.19 24.62 -11.68
C MET A 193 6.68 24.71 -12.03
N GLU A 194 7.32 25.83 -11.69
CA GLU A 194 8.77 25.98 -11.85
C GLU A 194 9.53 24.94 -11.02
N LYS A 195 9.16 24.78 -9.73
CA LYS A 195 9.74 23.75 -8.86
C LYS A 195 9.47 22.33 -9.38
N ALA A 196 8.26 22.06 -9.85
CA ALA A 196 7.90 20.75 -10.38
C ALA A 196 8.71 20.40 -11.65
N ARG A 197 8.99 21.37 -12.51
CA ARG A 197 9.87 21.18 -13.67
C ARG A 197 11.32 20.95 -13.26
N GLN A 198 11.81 21.71 -12.28
CA GLN A 198 13.16 21.54 -11.75
C GLN A 198 13.35 20.13 -11.20
N VAL A 199 12.41 19.64 -10.38
CA VAL A 199 12.45 18.25 -9.83
C VAL A 199 12.47 17.21 -10.96
N ALA A 200 11.65 17.37 -12.01
CA ALA A 200 11.66 16.45 -13.15
C ALA A 200 13.02 16.46 -13.90
N GLN A 201 13.67 17.60 -14.01
CA GLN A 201 15.02 17.71 -14.61
C GLN A 201 16.09 17.06 -13.72
N GLU A 202 16.02 17.26 -12.39
CA GLU A 202 16.95 16.65 -11.44
C GLU A 202 16.81 15.13 -11.43
N LEU A 203 15.57 14.62 -11.48
CA LEU A 203 15.31 13.17 -11.61
C LEU A 203 15.91 12.58 -12.88
N SER A 204 15.83 13.28 -14.01
CA SER A 204 16.47 12.86 -15.27
C SER A 204 18.00 12.74 -15.15
N ALA A 205 18.62 13.63 -14.41
CA ALA A 205 20.06 13.59 -14.16
C ALA A 205 20.47 12.45 -13.20
N ILE A 206 19.61 12.15 -12.21
CA ILE A 206 19.82 11.10 -11.23
C ILE A 206 19.74 9.72 -11.87
N GLY A 207 18.76 9.48 -12.76
CA GLY A 207 18.59 8.20 -13.47
C GLY A 207 19.79 7.79 -14.32
N GLN A 208 20.65 8.75 -14.69
CA GLN A 208 21.89 8.51 -15.43
C GLN A 208 23.11 8.26 -14.53
N GLY A 209 23.04 8.51 -13.23
CA GLY A 209 24.19 8.55 -12.30
C GLY A 209 24.27 7.47 -11.23
N GLY A 210 23.45 6.43 -11.29
CA GLY A 210 23.58 5.26 -10.39
C GLY A 210 23.25 5.56 -8.93
N GLN A 211 22.09 6.07 -8.64
CA GLN A 211 21.59 6.06 -7.26
C GLN A 211 21.30 4.63 -6.80
N SER A 212 21.55 4.38 -5.50
CA SER A 212 21.34 3.07 -4.91
C SER A 212 19.86 2.67 -4.99
N ALA A 213 19.54 1.88 -6.02
CA ALA A 213 18.31 1.12 -6.05
C ALA A 213 18.40 0.03 -4.97
N GLY A 214 17.29 -0.26 -4.35
CA GLY A 214 17.19 -1.28 -3.34
C GLY A 214 15.73 -1.64 -3.11
N PHE A 215 15.52 -2.60 -2.22
CA PHE A 215 14.17 -2.98 -1.86
C PHE A 215 13.48 -1.87 -1.08
N CYS A 216 12.25 -1.58 -1.48
CA CYS A 216 11.36 -0.60 -0.87
C CYS A 216 10.06 -1.26 -0.44
N HIS A 217 9.47 -0.76 0.64
CA HIS A 217 8.12 -1.14 1.05
C HIS A 217 7.08 -0.72 -0.01
N GLY A 218 7.28 0.43 -0.65
CA GLY A 218 6.44 0.98 -1.70
C GLY A 218 5.23 1.77 -1.20
N ASP A 219 4.79 1.54 0.05
CA ASP A 219 3.73 2.32 0.72
C ASP A 219 4.04 2.51 2.22
N TYR A 220 5.28 2.92 2.55
CA TYR A 220 5.67 3.12 3.95
C TYR A 220 5.01 4.37 4.54
N ASN A 221 4.07 4.17 5.47
CA ASN A 221 3.30 5.23 6.11
C ASN A 221 2.86 4.81 7.52
N GLN A 222 2.22 5.74 8.27
CA GLN A 222 1.83 5.51 9.66
C GLN A 222 0.88 4.34 9.89
N HIS A 223 0.06 3.98 8.91
CA HIS A 223 -0.91 2.87 9.04
C HIS A 223 -0.24 1.51 8.91
N ASN A 224 0.91 1.46 8.25
CA ASN A 224 1.67 0.24 7.97
C ASN A 224 2.79 -0.01 8.99
N ILE A 225 2.87 0.80 10.06
CA ILE A 225 3.84 0.70 11.15
C ILE A 225 3.07 0.49 12.45
N LEU A 226 3.23 -0.68 13.07
CA LEU A 226 2.46 -1.10 14.24
C LEU A 226 3.35 -1.17 15.49
N PHE A 227 3.01 -0.38 16.49
CA PHE A 227 3.70 -0.34 17.78
C PHE A 227 3.06 -1.31 18.76
N SER A 228 3.84 -2.22 19.31
CA SER A 228 3.41 -3.22 20.28
C SER A 228 4.44 -3.47 21.37
N LYS A 229 4.07 -4.23 22.41
CA LYS A 229 5.02 -4.70 23.44
C LYS A 229 6.13 -5.60 22.88
N ASN A 230 5.91 -6.20 21.72
CA ASN A 230 6.86 -7.09 21.04
C ASN A 230 7.80 -6.31 20.09
N GLY A 231 7.67 -5.01 20.01
CA GLY A 231 8.43 -4.14 19.12
C GLY A 231 7.59 -3.48 18.05
N ILE A 232 8.25 -2.89 17.08
CA ILE A 232 7.63 -2.20 15.95
C ILE A 232 7.55 -3.16 14.77
N GLY A 233 6.33 -3.43 14.32
CA GLY A 233 6.03 -4.25 13.14
C GLY A 233 5.80 -3.42 11.89
N ILE A 234 6.08 -4.00 10.73
CA ILE A 234 5.79 -3.44 9.41
C ILE A 234 4.87 -4.41 8.70
N VAL A 235 3.80 -3.89 8.09
CA VAL A 235 2.75 -4.68 7.41
C VAL A 235 2.37 -4.06 6.08
N HIS A 236 1.59 -4.77 5.25
CA HIS A 236 1.09 -4.32 3.95
C HIS A 236 2.18 -4.18 2.88
N PHE A 237 2.89 -5.28 2.62
CA PHE A 237 3.97 -5.36 1.63
C PHE A 237 3.50 -5.57 0.18
N GLU A 238 2.24 -5.32 -0.15
CA GLU A 238 1.68 -5.53 -1.49
C GLU A 238 2.39 -4.69 -2.57
N CYS A 239 2.90 -3.52 -2.17
CA CYS A 239 3.63 -2.60 -3.05
C CYS A 239 5.15 -2.81 -3.03
N PHE A 240 5.63 -3.89 -2.38
CA PHE A 240 7.07 -4.15 -2.27
C PHE A 240 7.73 -4.25 -3.65
N SER A 241 8.82 -3.51 -3.84
CA SER A 241 9.49 -3.37 -5.13
C SER A 241 10.97 -3.05 -4.98
N TYR A 242 11.72 -3.17 -6.07
CA TYR A 242 13.12 -2.77 -6.15
C TYR A 242 13.22 -1.45 -6.93
N GLN A 243 13.54 -0.36 -6.23
CA GLN A 243 13.55 0.99 -6.78
C GLN A 243 14.45 1.92 -5.96
N ILE A 244 14.40 3.23 -6.22
CA ILE A 244 15.15 4.24 -5.48
C ILE A 244 14.64 4.29 -4.04
N GLN A 245 15.43 3.85 -3.06
CA GLN A 245 15.03 3.68 -1.66
C GLN A 245 14.58 4.98 -0.97
N VAL A 246 15.10 6.13 -1.39
CA VAL A 246 14.66 7.42 -0.85
C VAL A 246 13.17 7.70 -1.07
N SER A 247 12.50 6.99 -2.00
CA SER A 247 11.06 7.13 -2.24
C SER A 247 10.21 6.74 -1.04
N ASP A 248 10.59 5.68 -0.30
CA ASP A 248 9.90 5.29 0.93
C ASP A 248 10.04 6.37 2.01
N LEU A 249 11.26 6.90 2.20
CA LEU A 249 11.51 7.97 3.16
C LEU A 249 10.72 9.24 2.79
N ALA A 250 10.73 9.62 1.51
CA ALA A 250 10.00 10.78 1.02
C ALA A 250 8.48 10.63 1.25
N ASN A 251 7.91 9.44 0.98
CA ASN A 251 6.51 9.16 1.25
C ASN A 251 6.19 9.24 2.75
N TYR A 252 7.03 8.63 3.59
CA TYR A 252 6.88 8.68 5.05
C TYR A 252 6.92 10.10 5.58
N MET A 253 7.95 10.88 5.23
CA MET A 253 8.09 12.28 5.65
C MET A 253 6.90 13.13 5.19
N ARG A 254 6.48 12.97 3.94
CA ARG A 254 5.31 13.68 3.41
C ARG A 254 4.06 13.40 4.25
N LYS A 255 3.81 12.13 4.63
CA LYS A 255 2.68 11.75 5.47
C LYS A 255 2.78 12.34 6.87
N MET A 256 3.96 12.33 7.48
CA MET A 256 4.18 12.95 8.80
C MET A 256 3.93 14.46 8.75
N LEU A 257 4.48 15.15 7.77
CA LEU A 257 4.29 16.60 7.59
C LEU A 257 2.82 16.96 7.33
N GLU A 258 2.13 16.21 6.47
CA GLU A 258 0.70 16.39 6.18
C GLU A 258 -0.16 16.34 7.44
N LYS A 259 0.09 15.35 8.31
CA LYS A 259 -0.64 15.19 9.58
C LYS A 259 -0.29 16.25 10.63
N ASN A 260 0.82 16.94 10.47
CA ASN A 260 1.30 17.99 11.37
C ASN A 260 1.26 19.39 10.70
N ASN A 261 0.29 19.63 9.80
CA ASN A 261 0.08 20.90 9.13
C ASN A 261 1.33 21.45 8.43
N TRP A 262 2.15 20.56 7.87
CA TRP A 262 3.40 20.90 7.17
C TRP A 262 4.42 21.64 8.05
N ASN A 263 4.43 21.35 9.34
CA ASN A 263 5.43 21.89 10.26
C ASN A 263 6.81 21.28 9.95
N ILE A 264 7.69 22.09 9.34
CA ILE A 264 9.03 21.66 8.91
C ILE A 264 10.01 21.39 10.08
N ASP A 265 9.71 21.89 11.29
CA ASP A 265 10.54 21.63 12.47
C ASP A 265 10.43 20.18 12.98
N LEU A 266 9.54 19.40 12.39
CA LEU A 266 9.37 17.96 12.66
C LEU A 266 10.12 17.07 11.69
N GLY A 267 10.62 17.60 10.57
CA GLY A 267 11.31 16.86 9.51
C GLY A 267 12.83 16.71 9.71
#